data_fc2012f80761c3d311c85bde1410b614
#
_entry.id   fc2012f80761c3d311c85bde1410b614
#
_cell.length_a   1.000
_cell.length_b   1.000
_cell.length_c   1.000
_cell.angle_alpha   90.00
_cell.angle_beta   90.00
_cell.angle_gamma   90.00
#
_symmetry.space_group_name_H-M   'P 1'
#
loop_
_entity.id
_entity.type
_entity.pdbx_description
1 polymer ?
#
loop_
_entity_poly.entity_id
_entity_poly.type
_entity_poly.pdbx_seq_one_letter_code
_entity_poly.pdbx_strand_id
1 'polypeptide(L)' 'MGKTILIVEDEQNIVDILSFNLSREGYDTLEAYDGNTGLQLALDQNPDLILLDLMLPGMNGF' A
#
# COMPACT_ATOMS: atom_id res chain seq x y z
N MET A 1 2.03 -14.45 12.51
CA MET A 1 2.81 -13.64 12.64
C MET A 1 3.56 -13.19 11.53
N GLY A 2 3.20 -12.82 10.52
CA GLY A 2 3.91 -12.27 9.44
C GLY A 2 4.13 -10.80 9.62
N LYS A 3 4.78 -10.23 8.66
CA LYS A 3 4.98 -8.80 8.65
C LYS A 3 3.80 -8.13 8.00
N THR A 4 3.58 -6.88 8.36
CA THR A 4 2.46 -6.11 7.84
C THR A 4 2.99 -5.11 6.81
N ILE A 5 2.36 -5.08 5.66
CA ILE A 5 2.73 -4.18 4.58
C ILE A 5 1.54 -3.29 4.27
N LEU A 6 1.77 -1.98 4.30
CA LEU A 6 0.73 -1.02 3.93
C LEU A 6 0.91 -0.69 2.45
N ILE A 7 -0.15 -0.85 1.69
CA ILE A 7 -0.16 -0.55 0.27
C ILE A 7 -0.93 0.76 0.09
N VAL A 8 -0.27 1.76 -0.48
CA VAL A 8 -0.92 3.04 -0.77
C VAL A 8 -0.94 3.20 -2.28
N GLU A 9 -2.10 3.04 -2.86
CA GLU A 9 -2.25 3.02 -4.31
C GLU A 9 -3.66 3.46 -4.65
N ASP A 10 -3.83 4.34 -5.62
CA ASP A 10 -5.15 4.87 -5.94
C ASP A 10 -5.92 4.01 -6.93
N GLU A 11 -5.30 3.01 -7.52
CA GLU A 11 -5.99 2.13 -8.46
C GLU A 11 -6.40 0.85 -7.74
N GLN A 12 -7.69 0.62 -7.63
CA GLN A 12 -8.21 -0.54 -6.92
C GLN A 12 -7.66 -1.85 -7.49
N ASN A 13 -7.56 -1.95 -8.80
CA ASN A 13 -7.09 -3.17 -9.42
C ASN A 13 -5.66 -3.49 -9.01
N ILE A 14 -4.84 -2.49 -8.89
CA ILE A 14 -3.45 -2.69 -8.49
C ILE A 14 -3.37 -3.09 -7.02
N VAL A 15 -4.19 -2.46 -6.19
CA VAL A 15 -4.24 -2.82 -4.78
C VAL A 15 -4.62 -4.29 -4.64
N ASP A 16 -5.62 -4.73 -5.41
CA ASP A 16 -6.07 -6.11 -5.33
C ASP A 16 -4.97 -7.08 -5.73
N ILE A 17 -4.24 -6.77 -6.78
CA ILE A 17 -3.17 -7.63 -7.24
C ILE A 17 -2.05 -7.70 -6.22
N LEU A 18 -1.64 -6.56 -5.69
CA LEU A 18 -0.56 -6.53 -4.71
C LEU A 18 -0.97 -7.24 -3.43
N SER A 19 -2.18 -6.97 -2.97
CA SER A 19 -2.68 -7.58 -1.76
C SER A 19 -2.74 -9.10 -1.90
N PHE A 20 -3.22 -9.58 -3.04
CA PHE A 20 -3.31 -11.00 -3.28
C PHE A 20 -1.94 -11.65 -3.26
N ASN A 21 -1.00 -11.07 -3.98
CA ASN A 21 0.34 -11.64 -4.07
C ASN A 21 1.06 -11.61 -2.73
N LEU A 22 0.93 -10.52 -2.00
CA LEU A 22 1.60 -10.42 -0.70
C LEU A 22 0.99 -11.37 0.32
N SER A 23 -0.32 -11.54 0.28
CA SER A 23 -0.97 -12.48 1.17
C SER A 23 -0.50 -13.90 0.91
N ARG A 24 -0.28 -14.24 -0.35
CA ARG A 24 0.21 -15.55 -0.68
C ARG A 24 1.60 -15.81 -0.13
N GLU A 25 2.37 -14.75 0.03
CA GLU A 25 3.72 -14.87 0.58
C GLU A 25 3.73 -14.85 2.11
N GLY A 26 2.58 -14.75 2.73
CA GLY A 26 2.51 -14.78 4.17
C GLY A 26 2.50 -13.42 4.85
N TYR A 27 2.36 -12.35 4.09
CA TYR A 27 2.31 -11.02 4.69
C TYR A 27 0.87 -10.62 5.00
N ASP A 28 0.72 -9.82 6.03
CA ASP A 28 -0.55 -9.16 6.28
C ASP A 28 -0.54 -7.85 5.53
N THR A 29 -1.66 -7.45 4.95
CA THR A 29 -1.69 -6.23 4.16
C THR A 29 -2.72 -5.25 4.71
N LEU A 30 -2.38 -3.97 4.62
CA LEU A 30 -3.30 -2.88 4.86
C LEU A 30 -3.38 -2.11 3.56
N GLU A 31 -4.53 -1.52 3.29
CA GLU A 31 -4.77 -0.88 2.00
C GLU A 31 -5.25 0.53 2.19
N ALA A 32 -4.67 1.45 1.46
CA ALA A 32 -5.10 2.83 1.45
C ALA A 32 -5.11 3.29 0.00
N TYR A 33 -6.08 4.11 -0.34
CA TYR A 33 -6.26 4.53 -1.72
C TYR A 33 -5.89 5.98 -1.94
N ASP A 34 -5.37 6.62 -0.94
CA ASP A 34 -4.86 7.98 -1.07
C ASP A 34 -3.82 8.23 0.03
N GLY A 35 -3.11 9.32 -0.09
CA GLY A 35 -2.02 9.60 0.81
C GLY A 35 -2.45 9.88 2.24
N ASN A 36 -3.59 10.54 2.43
CA ASN A 36 -4.06 10.85 3.77
C ASN A 36 -4.42 9.60 4.53
N THR A 37 -5.15 8.69 3.90
CA THR A 37 -5.51 7.43 4.51
C THR A 37 -4.26 6.61 4.78
N GLY A 38 -3.33 6.62 3.84
CA GLY A 38 -2.08 5.90 4.02
C GLY A 38 -1.30 6.41 5.22
N LEU A 39 -1.22 7.72 5.37
CA LEU A 39 -0.51 8.29 6.50
C LEU A 39 -1.18 7.90 7.82
N GLN A 40 -2.50 7.96 7.87
CA GLN A 40 -3.22 7.59 9.08
C GLN A 40 -2.95 6.13 9.45
N LEU A 41 -3.00 5.25 8.47
CA LEU A 41 -2.76 3.84 8.73
C LEU A 41 -1.31 3.60 9.14
N ALA A 42 -0.38 4.32 8.54
CA ALA A 42 1.01 4.16 8.90
C ALA A 42 1.25 4.54 10.35
N LEU A 43 0.60 5.61 10.81
CA LEU A 43 0.76 6.05 12.18
C LEU A 43 0.02 5.14 13.16
N ASP A 44 -1.17 4.69 12.78
CA ASP A 44 -1.99 3.90 13.69
C ASP A 44 -1.56 2.45 13.76
N GLN A 45 -1.19 1.87 12.66
CA GLN A 45 -0.92 0.44 12.58
C GLN A 45 0.55 0.09 12.58
N ASN A 46 1.39 1.07 12.38
CA ASN A 46 2.84 0.90 12.41
C ASN A 46 3.29 -0.31 11.55
N PRO A 47 3.02 -0.29 10.25
CA PRO A 47 3.39 -1.42 9.40
C PRO A 47 4.91 -1.56 9.28
N ASP A 48 5.33 -2.75 8.91
CA ASP A 48 6.76 -3.01 8.72
C ASP A 48 7.29 -2.41 7.43
N LEU A 49 6.42 -2.25 6.44
CA LEU A 49 6.85 -1.71 5.14
C LEU A 49 5.68 -0.97 4.52
N ILE A 50 5.97 0.06 3.78
CA ILE A 50 4.95 0.83 3.06
C ILE A 50 5.30 0.80 1.58
N LEU A 51 4.37 0.32 0.77
CA LEU A 51 4.51 0.39 -0.67
C LEU A 51 3.68 1.57 -1.16
N LEU A 52 4.35 2.55 -1.74
CA LEU A 52 3.70 3.76 -2.16
C LEU A 52 3.79 3.84 -3.68
N ASP A 53 2.66 3.75 -4.35
CA ASP A 53 2.67 3.71 -5.80
C ASP A 53 1.53 4.57 -6.32
N LEU A 54 1.61 5.84 -6.10
CA LEU A 54 0.61 6.76 -6.58
C LEU A 54 1.06 7.39 -7.88
N MET A 55 0.14 7.47 -8.81
CA MET A 55 0.42 8.13 -10.06
C MET A 55 0.19 9.60 -9.88
N LEU A 56 1.23 10.33 -9.78
CA LEU A 56 1.11 11.77 -9.59
C LEU A 56 1.30 12.47 -10.92
N PRO A 57 0.35 13.28 -11.32
CA PRO A 57 0.46 14.00 -12.59
C PRO A 57 1.71 14.86 -12.56
N GLY A 58 2.41 14.83 -13.64
CA GLY A 58 3.60 15.65 -13.74
C GLY A 58 4.85 15.04 -13.17
N MET A 59 4.72 13.94 -12.51
CA MET A 59 5.90 13.32 -11.95
C MET A 59 6.45 12.26 -12.84
N ASN A 60 5.77 11.92 -13.83
CA ASN A 60 6.10 10.77 -14.61
C ASN A 60 7.08 11.05 -15.65
N GLY A 61 7.63 11.83 -15.82
CA GLY A 61 8.40 11.94 -16.89
C GLY A 61 9.69 12.25 -16.68
N PHE A 62 10.15 11.94 -15.94
CA PHE A 62 11.45 12.30 -15.94
C PHE A 62 12.31 11.27 -16.50
#